data_7356ec135576149e9219505f8e58881c
#
_entry.id   7356ec135576149e9219505f8e58881c
#
_cell.length_a   1.000
_cell.length_b   1.000
_cell.length_c   1.000
_cell.angle_alpha   90.00
_cell.angle_beta   90.00
_cell.angle_gamma   90.00
#
_symmetry.space_group_name_H-M   'P 1'
#
loop_
_entity.id
_entity.type
_entity.pdbx_description
1 polymer ?
#
loop_
_entity_poly.entity_id
_entity_poly.type
_entity_poly.pdbx_seq_one_letter_code
_entity_poly.pdbx_strand_id
1 'polypeptide(L)'
;AKIYESAPNRCNVIANIEGSDTSRPGLVVHGHIDVVPANAADWSVDPFAAEIRDGMIWGRGAVDMKNVDAMILAIVRKWARTGYKPPRNIVLAFFADEEAGMTFGSRWMAAEHPEVFAGCTEAISEVGGFSVTVGDGKRLYFVEAAQKGIHWMKLTANGRAGHGSMMNDENALTALSEAVAKIGRFSWPQTYTKTVKILFKKIAQATGKPYNEEDLRPLLKEIGPTARMIGATLQNSANPTMLEAGYKANVIPGSASAVIDGRFLPGYEAELNETIRSIIGPDISIETISRDIALEVDFEGDLVDAMCNAITRHDPEGIPVPYLMSGGTDNKALSELGIVGYGFSPLKLPADLDFMALFHGVDERVPISGLEFGVNVLADFLENC
;
A
#
# COMPACT_ATOMS: atom_id res chain seq x y z
N ALA A 1 -21.86 -6.75 -15.82
CA ALA A 1 -20.49 -7.11 -15.46
C ALA A 1 -19.92 -8.07 -16.50
N LYS A 2 -18.65 -7.97 -16.76
CA LYS A 2 -17.87 -8.85 -17.64
C LYS A 2 -16.69 -9.43 -16.87
N ILE A 3 -16.38 -10.71 -17.14
CA ILE A 3 -15.22 -11.39 -16.55
C ILE A 3 -14.12 -11.42 -17.60
N TYR A 4 -12.91 -11.08 -17.17
CA TYR A 4 -11.69 -11.14 -17.95
C TYR A 4 -10.72 -12.10 -17.26
N GLU A 5 -10.52 -13.28 -17.86
CA GLU A 5 -9.60 -14.29 -17.33
C GLU A 5 -8.23 -14.12 -17.97
N SER A 6 -7.26 -13.68 -17.20
CA SER A 6 -5.89 -13.43 -17.64
C SER A 6 -5.01 -14.70 -17.61
N ALA A 7 -5.32 -15.62 -16.72
CA ALA A 7 -4.73 -16.94 -16.58
C ALA A 7 -5.73 -17.87 -15.88
N PRO A 8 -5.56 -19.19 -15.90
CA PRO A 8 -6.45 -20.13 -15.22
C PRO A 8 -6.68 -19.74 -13.75
N ASN A 9 -7.95 -19.51 -13.40
CA ASN A 9 -8.39 -19.03 -12.06
C ASN A 9 -7.86 -17.65 -11.66
N ARG A 10 -7.47 -16.81 -12.61
CA ARG A 10 -7.12 -15.39 -12.40
C ARG A 10 -8.13 -14.53 -13.15
N CYS A 11 -9.28 -14.28 -12.51
CA CYS A 11 -10.40 -13.58 -13.11
C CYS A 11 -10.50 -12.16 -12.57
N ASN A 12 -10.59 -11.18 -13.47
CA ASN A 12 -10.91 -9.80 -13.18
C ASN A 12 -12.36 -9.53 -13.53
N VAL A 13 -13.09 -8.81 -12.69
CA VAL A 13 -14.52 -8.52 -12.91
C VAL A 13 -14.70 -7.03 -13.12
N ILE A 14 -15.24 -6.67 -14.28
CA ILE A 14 -15.48 -5.27 -14.66
C ILE A 14 -16.97 -5.03 -14.83
N ALA A 15 -17.48 -3.93 -14.29
CA ALA A 15 -18.85 -3.49 -14.51
C ALA A 15 -18.89 -1.97 -14.73
N ASN A 16 -19.56 -1.56 -15.80
CA ASN A 16 -19.81 -0.14 -16.09
C ASN A 16 -21.16 0.27 -15.51
N ILE A 17 -21.18 1.37 -14.77
CA ILE A 17 -22.40 2.02 -14.25
C ILE A 17 -22.51 3.37 -14.93
N GLU A 18 -23.57 3.54 -15.73
CA GLU A 18 -23.83 4.80 -16.42
C GLU A 18 -24.26 5.88 -15.44
N GLY A 19 -23.60 7.02 -15.50
CA GLY A 19 -23.92 8.19 -14.71
C GLY A 19 -25.10 8.99 -15.25
N SER A 20 -25.59 9.92 -14.47
CA SER A 20 -26.60 10.89 -14.89
C SER A 20 -26.04 11.96 -15.84
N ASP A 21 -24.75 12.27 -15.72
CA ASP A 21 -24.00 13.14 -16.63
C ASP A 21 -22.81 12.37 -17.24
N THR A 22 -22.99 11.89 -18.46
CA THR A 22 -21.96 11.13 -19.19
C THR A 22 -20.91 12.01 -19.85
N SER A 23 -21.04 13.34 -19.77
CA SER A 23 -20.03 14.28 -20.28
C SER A 23 -18.88 14.49 -19.29
N ARG A 24 -19.08 14.17 -18.01
CA ARG A 24 -18.04 14.21 -16.99
C ARG A 24 -17.06 13.05 -17.15
N PRO A 25 -15.76 13.26 -16.85
CA PRO A 25 -14.79 12.15 -16.78
C PRO A 25 -15.26 11.06 -15.83
N GLY A 26 -15.04 9.81 -16.21
CA GLY A 26 -15.41 8.65 -15.40
C GLY A 26 -14.50 8.48 -14.16
N LEU A 27 -15.01 7.73 -13.17
CA LEU A 27 -14.31 7.31 -11.98
C LEU A 27 -14.10 5.79 -12.00
N VAL A 28 -12.89 5.32 -11.76
CA VAL A 28 -12.65 3.90 -11.46
C VAL A 28 -12.81 3.69 -9.96
N VAL A 29 -13.65 2.75 -9.58
CA VAL A 29 -13.79 2.27 -8.20
C VAL A 29 -13.33 0.83 -8.19
N HIS A 30 -12.20 0.56 -7.56
CA HIS A 30 -11.60 -0.76 -7.68
C HIS A 30 -11.17 -1.36 -6.35
N GLY A 31 -10.99 -2.67 -6.38
CA GLY A 31 -10.44 -3.46 -5.29
C GLY A 31 -9.89 -4.77 -5.80
N HIS A 32 -9.19 -5.51 -4.93
CA HIS A 32 -8.71 -6.84 -5.24
C HIS A 32 -9.49 -7.93 -4.50
N ILE A 33 -9.58 -9.10 -5.13
CA ILE A 33 -10.35 -10.23 -4.62
C ILE A 33 -9.51 -11.36 -4.03
N ASP A 34 -8.21 -11.31 -4.22
CA ASP A 34 -7.27 -12.25 -3.59
C ASP A 34 -6.89 -11.78 -2.17
N VAL A 35 -6.18 -12.62 -1.46
CA VAL A 35 -5.69 -12.37 -0.09
C VAL A 35 -4.38 -13.14 0.12
N VAL A 36 -3.51 -12.64 1.00
CA VAL A 36 -2.32 -13.40 1.40
C VAL A 36 -2.69 -14.68 2.14
N PRO A 37 -1.86 -15.74 2.09
CA PRO A 37 -2.10 -16.98 2.82
C PRO A 37 -2.25 -16.77 4.33
N ALA A 38 -3.02 -17.64 4.98
CA ALA A 38 -3.15 -17.71 6.42
C ALA A 38 -2.86 -19.11 6.91
N ASN A 39 -2.05 -19.23 7.98
CA ASN A 39 -1.88 -20.49 8.69
C ASN A 39 -2.88 -20.56 9.84
N ALA A 40 -3.91 -21.38 9.70
CA ALA A 40 -4.98 -21.49 10.70
C ALA A 40 -4.49 -21.85 12.12
N ALA A 41 -3.33 -22.50 12.25
CA ALA A 41 -2.75 -22.84 13.54
C ALA A 41 -2.31 -21.62 14.38
N ASP A 42 -2.07 -20.49 13.72
CA ASP A 42 -1.64 -19.26 14.37
C ASP A 42 -2.81 -18.37 14.78
N TRP A 43 -4.03 -18.67 14.31
CA TRP A 43 -5.23 -17.84 14.52
C TRP A 43 -6.07 -18.30 15.69
N SER A 44 -6.72 -17.35 16.37
CA SER A 44 -7.68 -17.65 17.44
C SER A 44 -9.09 -18.02 16.93
N VAL A 45 -9.33 -17.87 15.62
CA VAL A 45 -10.53 -18.28 14.88
C VAL A 45 -10.12 -18.93 13.56
N ASP A 46 -11.05 -19.62 12.87
CA ASP A 46 -10.78 -20.02 11.49
C ASP A 46 -10.66 -18.77 10.59
N PRO A 47 -9.51 -18.54 9.93
CA PRO A 47 -9.27 -17.34 9.14
C PRO A 47 -10.22 -17.16 7.94
N PHE A 48 -10.95 -18.18 7.55
CA PHE A 48 -11.88 -18.14 6.41
C PHE A 48 -13.36 -18.33 6.80
N ALA A 49 -13.67 -18.37 8.10
CA ALA A 49 -15.05 -18.53 8.57
C ALA A 49 -15.85 -17.22 8.63
N ALA A 50 -15.19 -16.05 8.54
CA ALA A 50 -15.82 -14.73 8.73
C ALA A 50 -16.62 -14.65 10.04
N GLU A 51 -16.03 -15.09 11.13
CA GLU A 51 -16.67 -15.13 12.45
C GLU A 51 -17.01 -13.70 12.93
N ILE A 52 -18.24 -13.53 13.43
CA ILE A 52 -18.65 -12.29 14.09
C ILE A 52 -18.47 -12.48 15.59
N ARG A 53 -17.53 -11.75 16.19
CA ARG A 53 -17.22 -11.81 17.61
C ARG A 53 -16.82 -10.43 18.12
N ASP A 54 -17.30 -10.06 19.29
CA ASP A 54 -16.98 -8.79 19.99
C ASP A 54 -17.21 -7.54 19.12
N GLY A 55 -18.28 -7.54 18.30
CA GLY A 55 -18.60 -6.42 17.41
C GLY A 55 -17.68 -6.26 16.20
N MET A 56 -16.86 -7.28 15.91
CA MET A 56 -15.94 -7.31 14.77
C MET A 56 -16.22 -8.51 13.87
N ILE A 57 -15.88 -8.36 12.59
CA ILE A 57 -15.80 -9.46 11.62
C ILE A 57 -14.34 -9.89 11.55
N TRP A 58 -14.09 -11.16 11.89
CA TRP A 58 -12.75 -11.76 11.92
C TRP A 58 -12.54 -12.62 10.67
N GLY A 59 -11.40 -12.44 10.02
CA GLY A 59 -11.03 -13.27 8.89
C GLY A 59 -9.92 -12.65 8.04
N ARG A 60 -9.19 -13.49 7.33
CA ARG A 60 -8.22 -13.05 6.33
C ARG A 60 -8.95 -12.31 5.21
N GLY A 61 -8.47 -11.10 4.86
CA GLY A 61 -9.13 -10.21 3.93
C GLY A 61 -10.21 -9.31 4.56
N ALA A 62 -10.45 -9.40 5.89
CA ALA A 62 -11.42 -8.54 6.56
C ALA A 62 -11.01 -7.06 6.56
N VAL A 63 -9.71 -6.78 6.42
CA VAL A 63 -9.12 -5.43 6.31
C VAL A 63 -8.52 -5.22 4.91
N ASP A 64 -7.92 -6.26 4.35
CA ASP A 64 -7.17 -6.23 3.10
C ASP A 64 -7.75 -7.26 2.11
N MET A 65 -8.71 -6.88 1.21
CA MET A 65 -9.52 -5.65 1.24
C MET A 65 -11.03 -5.94 1.04
N LYS A 66 -11.53 -7.10 1.50
CA LYS A 66 -12.94 -7.48 1.31
C LYS A 66 -13.95 -6.59 2.03
N ASN A 67 -13.51 -5.84 3.06
CA ASN A 67 -14.31 -4.79 3.68
C ASN A 67 -14.71 -3.72 2.65
N VAL A 68 -13.77 -3.30 1.81
CA VAL A 68 -14.01 -2.29 0.76
C VAL A 68 -14.89 -2.87 -0.34
N ASP A 69 -14.57 -4.08 -0.82
CA ASP A 69 -15.37 -4.78 -1.82
C ASP A 69 -16.83 -4.93 -1.36
N ALA A 70 -17.03 -5.29 -0.08
CA ALA A 70 -18.36 -5.44 0.50
C ALA A 70 -19.11 -4.11 0.57
N MET A 71 -18.44 -3.01 0.96
CA MET A 71 -19.03 -1.67 1.00
C MET A 71 -19.44 -1.22 -0.41
N ILE A 72 -18.57 -1.37 -1.41
CA ILE A 72 -18.86 -1.07 -2.82
C ILE A 72 -20.06 -1.87 -3.31
N LEU A 73 -20.06 -3.18 -3.11
CA LEU A 73 -21.15 -4.05 -3.52
C LEU A 73 -22.47 -3.72 -2.84
N ALA A 74 -22.46 -3.33 -1.56
CA ALA A 74 -23.67 -2.92 -0.84
C ALA A 74 -24.30 -1.67 -1.49
N ILE A 75 -23.48 -0.66 -1.81
CA ILE A 75 -23.90 0.58 -2.46
C ILE A 75 -24.47 0.31 -3.86
N VAL A 76 -23.74 -0.40 -4.69
CA VAL A 76 -24.13 -0.68 -6.08
C VAL A 76 -25.40 -1.54 -6.13
N ARG A 77 -25.56 -2.51 -5.22
CA ARG A 77 -26.81 -3.29 -5.11
C ARG A 77 -27.99 -2.43 -4.67
N LYS A 78 -27.78 -1.42 -3.83
CA LYS A 78 -28.81 -0.43 -3.48
C LYS A 78 -29.18 0.38 -4.72
N TRP A 79 -28.23 0.90 -5.46
CA TRP A 79 -28.49 1.66 -6.70
C TRP A 79 -29.24 0.83 -7.74
N ALA A 80 -28.83 -0.41 -7.99
CA ALA A 80 -29.53 -1.31 -8.91
C ALA A 80 -31.00 -1.55 -8.53
N ARG A 81 -31.31 -1.65 -7.22
CA ARG A 81 -32.69 -1.85 -6.74
C ARG A 81 -33.55 -0.58 -6.82
N THR A 82 -32.94 0.59 -6.68
CA THR A 82 -33.65 1.88 -6.66
C THR A 82 -33.67 2.59 -8.02
N GLY A 83 -32.89 2.08 -9.00
CA GLY A 83 -32.70 2.74 -10.29
C GLY A 83 -31.87 4.04 -10.19
N TYR A 84 -31.09 4.20 -9.12
CA TYR A 84 -30.24 5.36 -8.94
C TYR A 84 -29.09 5.37 -9.96
N LYS A 85 -28.80 6.55 -10.52
CA LYS A 85 -27.64 6.80 -11.38
C LYS A 85 -26.67 7.75 -10.66
N PRO A 86 -25.38 7.40 -10.52
CA PRO A 86 -24.38 8.29 -9.92
C PRO A 86 -24.17 9.54 -10.78
N PRO A 87 -23.53 10.61 -10.26
CA PRO A 87 -23.34 11.85 -10.99
C PRO A 87 -22.53 11.71 -12.29
N ARG A 88 -21.62 10.76 -12.35
CA ARG A 88 -20.74 10.45 -13.50
C ARG A 88 -20.61 8.95 -13.73
N ASN A 89 -20.07 8.55 -14.87
CA ASN A 89 -19.82 7.14 -15.14
C ASN A 89 -18.87 6.54 -14.12
N ILE A 90 -19.16 5.33 -13.65
CA ILE A 90 -18.29 4.56 -12.77
C ILE A 90 -17.89 3.25 -13.44
N VAL A 91 -16.61 2.98 -13.49
CA VAL A 91 -16.05 1.67 -13.83
C VAL A 91 -15.73 0.96 -12.53
N LEU A 92 -16.49 -0.08 -12.20
CA LEU A 92 -16.15 -0.99 -11.11
C LEU A 92 -15.16 -2.01 -11.62
N ALA A 93 -14.05 -2.18 -10.93
CA ALA A 93 -13.02 -3.15 -11.27
C ALA A 93 -12.61 -3.94 -10.03
N PHE A 94 -12.84 -5.25 -10.03
CA PHE A 94 -12.35 -6.15 -9.00
C PHE A 94 -11.24 -6.99 -9.62
N PHE A 95 -10.01 -6.75 -9.19
CA PHE A 95 -8.81 -7.36 -9.74
C PHE A 95 -8.43 -8.63 -9.00
N ALA A 96 -7.81 -9.56 -9.71
CA ALA A 96 -7.09 -10.67 -9.12
C ALA A 96 -5.62 -10.30 -8.90
N ASP A 97 -4.91 -11.09 -8.09
CA ASP A 97 -3.44 -11.16 -8.08
C ASP A 97 -2.73 -9.87 -7.55
N GLU A 98 -3.42 -9.00 -6.83
CA GLU A 98 -2.79 -7.82 -6.24
C GLU A 98 -1.65 -8.23 -5.30
N GLU A 99 -1.95 -9.13 -4.38
CA GLU A 99 -1.06 -9.65 -3.33
C GLU A 99 0.13 -10.49 -3.88
N ALA A 100 0.04 -10.91 -5.15
CA ALA A 100 1.10 -11.65 -5.83
C ALA A 100 1.82 -10.82 -6.91
N GLY A 101 1.63 -9.49 -6.92
CA GLY A 101 2.36 -8.56 -7.79
C GLY A 101 1.59 -8.04 -8.99
N MET A 102 0.25 -8.13 -8.99
CA MET A 102 -0.67 -7.53 -9.98
C MET A 102 -0.53 -8.03 -11.42
N THR A 103 0.34 -9.03 -11.65
CA THR A 103 0.72 -9.49 -13.01
C THR A 103 -0.47 -9.97 -13.82
N PHE A 104 -1.42 -10.66 -13.18
CA PHE A 104 -2.64 -11.18 -13.80
C PHE A 104 -3.89 -10.33 -13.48
N GLY A 105 -3.73 -9.27 -12.68
CA GLY A 105 -4.77 -8.35 -12.24
C GLY A 105 -4.73 -7.03 -13.00
N SER A 106 -4.55 -5.95 -12.24
CA SER A 106 -4.61 -4.58 -12.74
C SER A 106 -3.58 -4.28 -13.83
N ARG A 107 -2.36 -4.80 -13.74
CA ARG A 107 -1.33 -4.61 -14.78
C ARG A 107 -1.74 -5.24 -16.09
N TRP A 108 -2.26 -6.47 -16.06
CA TRP A 108 -2.75 -7.14 -17.25
C TRP A 108 -3.95 -6.40 -17.83
N MET A 109 -4.87 -5.94 -16.99
CA MET A 109 -6.02 -5.16 -17.44
C MET A 109 -5.60 -3.82 -18.07
N ALA A 110 -4.65 -3.12 -17.48
CA ALA A 110 -4.13 -1.86 -18.03
C ALA A 110 -3.39 -2.06 -19.35
N ALA A 111 -2.66 -3.16 -19.51
CA ALA A 111 -1.86 -3.45 -20.71
C ALA A 111 -2.71 -4.01 -21.86
N GLU A 112 -3.59 -4.99 -21.58
CA GLU A 112 -4.30 -5.74 -22.62
C GLU A 112 -5.74 -5.20 -22.87
N HIS A 113 -6.31 -4.48 -21.91
CA HIS A 113 -7.67 -3.97 -21.95
C HIS A 113 -7.80 -2.50 -21.51
N PRO A 114 -6.91 -1.58 -21.97
CA PRO A 114 -6.96 -0.16 -21.57
C PRO A 114 -8.29 0.51 -21.98
N GLU A 115 -8.97 0.00 -23.01
CA GLU A 115 -10.26 0.50 -23.46
C GLU A 115 -11.36 0.43 -22.40
N VAL A 116 -11.21 -0.46 -21.42
CA VAL A 116 -12.16 -0.60 -20.30
C VAL A 116 -12.19 0.65 -19.44
N PHE A 117 -11.06 1.32 -19.32
CA PHE A 117 -10.87 2.54 -18.52
C PHE A 117 -10.97 3.83 -19.34
N ALA A 118 -11.32 3.72 -20.61
CA ALA A 118 -11.38 4.89 -21.49
C ALA A 118 -12.36 5.95 -20.94
N GLY A 119 -11.91 7.19 -20.89
CA GLY A 119 -12.68 8.32 -20.36
C GLY A 119 -12.67 8.45 -18.84
N CYS A 120 -12.02 7.53 -18.08
CA CYS A 120 -11.74 7.70 -16.67
C CYS A 120 -10.46 8.51 -16.47
N THR A 121 -10.47 9.43 -15.53
CA THR A 121 -9.32 10.27 -15.16
C THR A 121 -8.90 10.10 -13.72
N GLU A 122 -9.75 9.49 -12.91
CA GLU A 122 -9.56 9.36 -11.47
C GLU A 122 -9.94 7.95 -11.00
N ALA A 123 -9.37 7.53 -9.87
CA ALA A 123 -9.66 6.25 -9.24
C ALA A 123 -9.70 6.37 -7.71
N ILE A 124 -10.49 5.51 -7.08
CA ILE A 124 -10.41 5.25 -5.64
C ILE A 124 -10.27 3.75 -5.37
N SER A 125 -9.54 3.41 -4.32
CA SER A 125 -9.32 2.04 -3.88
C SER A 125 -9.11 1.96 -2.37
N GLU A 126 -8.39 0.93 -1.96
CA GLU A 126 -8.06 0.53 -0.60
C GLU A 126 -7.09 1.49 0.13
N VAL A 127 -6.77 1.10 1.36
CA VAL A 127 -5.69 1.62 2.22
C VAL A 127 -5.73 3.15 2.38
N GLY A 128 -6.91 3.68 2.69
CA GLY A 128 -7.08 5.10 2.98
C GLY A 128 -8.45 5.40 3.56
N GLY A 129 -8.65 6.63 4.07
CA GLY A 129 -9.91 7.03 4.66
C GLY A 129 -10.17 6.51 6.09
N PHE A 130 -9.30 5.69 6.65
CA PHE A 130 -9.44 5.21 8.04
C PHE A 130 -9.00 6.25 9.06
N SER A 131 -9.64 6.24 10.24
CA SER A 131 -9.33 7.19 11.29
C SER A 131 -8.17 6.76 12.19
N VAL A 132 -7.32 7.73 12.54
CA VAL A 132 -6.26 7.63 13.55
C VAL A 132 -6.55 8.64 14.64
N THR A 133 -6.65 8.19 15.89
CA THR A 133 -6.86 9.09 17.03
C THR A 133 -5.52 9.69 17.48
N VAL A 134 -5.47 11.01 17.63
CA VAL A 134 -4.29 11.76 18.03
C VAL A 134 -4.57 12.69 19.20
N GLY A 135 -3.55 12.98 20.01
CA GLY A 135 -3.64 13.91 21.14
C GLY A 135 -4.84 13.62 22.04
N ASP A 136 -5.64 14.65 22.33
CA ASP A 136 -6.81 14.58 23.22
C ASP A 136 -8.08 14.03 22.53
N GLY A 137 -7.93 12.97 21.72
CA GLY A 137 -9.06 12.26 21.10
C GLY A 137 -9.52 12.84 19.75
N LYS A 138 -8.72 13.68 19.11
CA LYS A 138 -9.00 14.14 17.73
C LYS A 138 -8.77 13.03 16.72
N ARG A 139 -9.61 12.97 15.71
CA ARG A 139 -9.54 11.95 14.66
C ARG A 139 -9.02 12.55 13.35
N LEU A 140 -7.88 12.03 12.90
CA LEU A 140 -7.37 12.28 11.55
C LEU A 140 -7.82 11.12 10.65
N TYR A 141 -8.39 11.42 9.49
CA TYR A 141 -8.72 10.41 8.47
C TYR A 141 -7.65 10.41 7.40
N PHE A 142 -6.90 9.32 7.32
CA PHE A 142 -5.73 9.18 6.47
C PHE A 142 -6.16 8.75 5.07
N VAL A 143 -6.23 9.68 4.11
CA VAL A 143 -6.50 9.39 2.70
C VAL A 143 -5.16 9.13 2.01
N GLU A 144 -5.00 7.97 1.39
CA GLU A 144 -3.76 7.65 0.69
C GLU A 144 -3.65 8.50 -0.59
N ALA A 145 -2.54 9.23 -0.73
CA ALA A 145 -2.23 10.10 -1.86
C ALA A 145 -0.80 9.90 -2.37
N ALA A 146 -0.05 8.95 -1.79
CA ALA A 146 1.31 8.65 -2.24
C ALA A 146 1.72 7.24 -1.81
N GLN A 147 2.58 6.59 -2.62
CA GLN A 147 3.07 5.24 -2.42
C GLN A 147 4.56 5.16 -2.68
N LYS A 148 5.31 4.41 -1.87
CA LYS A 148 6.72 4.12 -2.15
C LYS A 148 6.84 3.22 -3.37
N GLY A 149 7.92 3.42 -4.12
CA GLY A 149 8.36 2.48 -5.14
C GLY A 149 9.08 1.28 -4.53
N ILE A 150 9.20 0.24 -5.33
CA ILE A 150 9.82 -1.04 -4.97
C ILE A 150 11.00 -1.30 -5.90
N HIS A 151 12.12 -1.73 -5.33
CA HIS A 151 13.22 -2.30 -6.09
C HIS A 151 13.81 -3.48 -5.30
N TRP A 152 13.32 -4.68 -5.59
CA TRP A 152 13.90 -5.90 -5.04
C TRP A 152 15.10 -6.31 -5.87
N MET A 153 16.21 -6.49 -5.21
CA MET A 153 17.50 -6.75 -5.85
C MET A 153 18.11 -8.03 -5.32
N LYS A 154 18.65 -8.85 -6.23
CA LYS A 154 19.56 -9.92 -5.87
C LYS A 154 21.00 -9.44 -6.04
N LEU A 155 21.73 -9.46 -4.93
CA LEU A 155 23.16 -9.20 -4.91
C LEU A 155 23.92 -10.53 -5.03
N THR A 156 24.94 -10.60 -5.87
CA THR A 156 25.78 -11.78 -6.00
C THR A 156 27.25 -11.39 -5.95
N ALA A 157 27.97 -11.97 -4.99
CA ALA A 157 29.43 -11.93 -4.92
C ALA A 157 29.99 -13.23 -5.48
N ASN A 158 31.06 -13.14 -6.25
CA ASN A 158 31.83 -14.28 -6.75
C ASN A 158 33.22 -14.26 -6.14
N GLY A 159 33.83 -15.43 -5.94
CA GLY A 159 35.14 -15.59 -5.39
C GLY A 159 35.76 -16.92 -5.75
N ARG A 160 36.91 -17.19 -5.18
CA ARG A 160 37.64 -18.45 -5.43
C ARG A 160 37.15 -19.54 -4.48
N ALA A 161 36.54 -20.60 -5.06
CA ALA A 161 36.18 -21.80 -4.30
C ALA A 161 37.42 -22.57 -3.85
N GLY A 162 37.34 -23.24 -2.68
CA GLY A 162 38.48 -24.00 -2.19
C GLY A 162 38.22 -24.78 -0.92
N HIS A 163 39.28 -25.41 -0.42
CA HIS A 163 39.24 -26.17 0.83
C HIS A 163 39.25 -25.19 2.02
N GLY A 164 38.38 -25.37 3.01
CA GLY A 164 38.19 -24.46 4.13
C GLY A 164 39.41 -24.21 5.01
N SER A 165 40.47 -25.09 4.96
CA SER A 165 41.72 -24.91 5.64
C SER A 165 42.76 -24.08 4.86
N MET A 166 42.46 -23.69 3.62
CA MET A 166 43.39 -22.90 2.82
C MET A 166 43.18 -21.41 3.00
N MET A 167 44.24 -20.62 2.86
CA MET A 167 44.14 -19.17 2.80
C MET A 167 43.37 -18.75 1.55
N ASN A 168 42.41 -17.84 1.73
CA ASN A 168 41.57 -17.37 0.65
C ASN A 168 41.22 -15.89 0.84
N ASP A 169 41.84 -15.03 0.03
CA ASP A 169 41.63 -13.58 0.05
C ASP A 169 40.45 -13.14 -0.84
N GLU A 170 39.86 -14.09 -1.62
CA GLU A 170 38.75 -13.88 -2.55
C GLU A 170 37.49 -14.67 -2.12
N ASN A 171 37.14 -14.58 -0.84
CA ASN A 171 36.01 -15.31 -0.27
C ASN A 171 34.69 -14.57 -0.56
N ALA A 172 33.86 -15.14 -1.46
CA ALA A 172 32.56 -14.58 -1.83
C ALA A 172 31.62 -14.37 -0.64
N LEU A 173 31.62 -15.31 0.32
CA LEU A 173 30.77 -15.22 1.50
C LEU A 173 31.16 -14.03 2.40
N THR A 174 32.46 -13.81 2.60
CA THR A 174 32.95 -12.66 3.39
C THR A 174 32.58 -11.35 2.71
N ALA A 175 32.87 -11.21 1.41
CA ALA A 175 32.58 -9.99 0.65
C ALA A 175 31.09 -9.66 0.65
N LEU A 176 30.22 -10.64 0.42
CA LEU A 176 28.77 -10.43 0.47
C LEU A 176 28.28 -10.07 1.88
N SER A 177 28.76 -10.77 2.91
CA SER A 177 28.35 -10.51 4.30
C SER A 177 28.68 -9.09 4.75
N GLU A 178 29.85 -8.57 4.36
CA GLU A 178 30.23 -7.18 4.61
C GLU A 178 29.30 -6.18 3.90
N ALA A 179 28.95 -6.42 2.65
CA ALA A 179 28.01 -5.59 1.90
C ALA A 179 26.62 -5.60 2.51
N VAL A 180 26.08 -6.78 2.84
CA VAL A 180 24.78 -6.95 3.50
C VAL A 180 24.76 -6.24 4.85
N ALA A 181 25.81 -6.38 5.66
CA ALA A 181 25.90 -5.70 6.95
C ALA A 181 25.97 -4.18 6.82
N LYS A 182 26.67 -3.66 5.80
CA LYS A 182 26.72 -2.21 5.51
C LYS A 182 25.37 -1.69 5.07
N ILE A 183 24.65 -2.40 4.17
CA ILE A 183 23.29 -2.01 3.74
C ILE A 183 22.34 -1.99 4.94
N GLY A 184 22.28 -3.07 5.71
CA GLY A 184 21.35 -3.19 6.85
C GLY A 184 21.61 -2.20 7.99
N ARG A 185 22.80 -1.61 8.06
CA ARG A 185 23.19 -0.60 9.06
C ARG A 185 23.21 0.82 8.49
N PHE A 186 22.95 0.98 7.20
CA PHE A 186 22.98 2.30 6.57
C PHE A 186 21.84 3.17 7.11
N SER A 187 22.18 4.35 7.58
CA SER A 187 21.20 5.35 8.03
C SER A 187 20.79 6.21 6.84
N TRP A 188 19.62 5.93 6.30
CA TRP A 188 19.07 6.72 5.19
C TRP A 188 18.81 8.14 5.64
N PRO A 189 19.11 9.15 4.78
CA PRO A 189 18.75 10.52 5.07
C PRO A 189 17.24 10.71 5.13
N GLN A 190 16.81 11.58 6.05
CA GLN A 190 15.40 11.96 6.13
C GLN A 190 15.04 12.82 4.93
N THR A 191 13.95 12.47 4.28
CA THR A 191 13.43 13.16 3.10
C THR A 191 11.92 13.25 3.20
N TYR A 192 11.40 14.47 3.17
CA TYR A 192 9.97 14.71 3.38
C TYR A 192 9.31 15.13 2.07
N THR A 193 8.46 14.26 1.53
CA THR A 193 7.65 14.55 0.35
C THR A 193 6.58 15.60 0.66
N LYS A 194 5.91 16.11 -0.39
CA LYS A 194 4.79 17.08 -0.24
C LYS A 194 3.70 16.50 0.67
N THR A 195 3.30 15.26 0.42
CA THR A 195 2.28 14.54 1.19
C THR A 195 2.65 14.40 2.66
N VAL A 196 3.89 13.99 2.96
CA VAL A 196 4.41 13.85 4.33
C VAL A 196 4.38 15.20 5.07
N LYS A 197 4.81 16.28 4.44
CA LYS A 197 4.80 17.62 5.03
C LYS A 197 3.39 18.08 5.37
N ILE A 198 2.41 17.86 4.49
CA ILE A 198 1.00 18.19 4.75
C ILE A 198 0.46 17.39 5.94
N LEU A 199 0.69 16.07 5.98
CA LEU A 199 0.28 15.22 7.09
C LEU A 199 0.81 15.73 8.43
N PHE A 200 2.12 15.94 8.54
CA PHE A 200 2.73 16.36 9.80
C PHE A 200 2.33 17.78 10.23
N LYS A 201 2.08 18.67 9.28
CA LYS A 201 1.51 19.99 9.57
C LYS A 201 0.11 19.87 10.20
N LYS A 202 -0.71 18.95 9.69
CA LYS A 202 -2.05 18.68 10.24
C LYS A 202 -1.99 17.99 11.61
N ILE A 203 -1.05 17.05 11.81
CA ILE A 203 -0.81 16.45 13.14
C ILE A 203 -0.42 17.53 14.14
N ALA A 204 0.52 18.41 13.81
CA ALA A 204 0.96 19.50 14.68
C ALA A 204 -0.22 20.44 15.04
N GLN A 205 -1.04 20.81 14.06
CA GLN A 205 -2.25 21.62 14.27
C GLN A 205 -3.27 20.93 15.19
N ALA A 206 -3.52 19.65 14.95
CA ALA A 206 -4.50 18.87 15.72
C ALA A 206 -4.06 18.67 17.19
N THR A 207 -2.77 18.49 17.41
CA THR A 207 -2.20 18.20 18.75
C THR A 207 -1.68 19.43 19.48
N GLY A 208 -1.62 20.60 18.82
CA GLY A 208 -1.02 21.81 19.38
C GLY A 208 0.51 21.72 19.57
N LYS A 209 1.16 20.77 18.91
CA LYS A 209 2.62 20.58 19.01
C LYS A 209 3.36 21.45 17.99
N PRO A 210 4.62 21.82 18.26
CA PRO A 210 5.43 22.55 17.30
C PRO A 210 5.63 21.77 16.00
N TYR A 211 5.49 22.45 14.86
CA TYR A 211 5.87 21.94 13.55
C TYR A 211 7.27 22.43 13.18
N ASN A 212 8.17 21.48 12.92
CA ASN A 212 9.52 21.77 12.40
C ASN A 212 9.73 20.99 11.11
N GLU A 213 9.79 21.67 9.98
CA GLU A 213 9.93 21.03 8.68
C GLU A 213 11.29 20.33 8.48
N GLU A 214 12.31 20.70 9.25
CA GLU A 214 13.64 20.07 9.19
C GLU A 214 13.69 18.74 9.97
N ASP A 215 12.80 18.55 10.97
CA ASP A 215 12.69 17.31 11.74
C ASP A 215 11.25 17.05 12.19
N LEU A 216 10.55 16.18 11.44
CA LEU A 216 9.17 15.79 11.70
C LEU A 216 9.04 14.60 12.69
N ARG A 217 10.15 13.91 13.00
CA ARG A 217 10.13 12.71 13.84
C ARG A 217 9.53 12.90 15.24
N PRO A 218 9.68 14.05 15.91
CA PRO A 218 9.06 14.26 17.22
C PRO A 218 7.52 14.14 17.20
N LEU A 219 6.89 14.39 16.04
CA LEU A 219 5.44 14.28 15.88
C LEU A 219 4.95 12.84 15.67
N LEU A 220 5.84 11.89 15.34
CA LEU A 220 5.44 10.47 15.12
C LEU A 220 4.74 9.87 16.34
N LYS A 221 5.17 10.20 17.56
CA LYS A 221 4.56 9.68 18.79
C LYS A 221 3.11 10.10 18.99
N GLU A 222 2.68 11.16 18.32
CA GLU A 222 1.32 11.68 18.46
C GLU A 222 0.29 10.81 17.71
N ILE A 223 0.72 9.93 16.81
CA ILE A 223 -0.11 9.04 16.00
C ILE A 223 -0.07 7.57 16.47
N GLY A 224 0.43 7.34 17.69
CA GLY A 224 0.39 6.03 18.36
C GLY A 224 0.98 4.89 17.52
N PRO A 225 0.32 3.71 17.44
CA PRO A 225 0.81 2.54 16.69
C PRO A 225 1.09 2.82 15.22
N THR A 226 0.34 3.74 14.59
CA THR A 226 0.52 4.16 13.19
C THR A 226 1.90 4.78 12.92
N ALA A 227 2.62 5.23 13.97
CA ALA A 227 3.96 5.79 13.88
C ALA A 227 4.96 4.87 13.17
N ARG A 228 4.81 3.55 13.27
CA ARG A 228 5.70 2.58 12.60
C ARG A 228 5.55 2.64 11.08
N MET A 229 4.32 2.72 10.61
CA MET A 229 4.03 2.83 9.17
C MET A 229 4.51 4.18 8.62
N ILE A 230 4.10 5.28 9.26
CA ILE A 230 4.46 6.63 8.81
C ILE A 230 5.96 6.88 8.94
N GLY A 231 6.62 6.36 9.99
CA GLY A 231 8.07 6.45 10.14
C GLY A 231 8.86 5.85 8.98
N ALA A 232 8.35 4.77 8.37
CA ALA A 232 8.93 4.15 7.20
C ALA A 232 8.83 5.01 5.93
N THR A 233 7.99 6.04 5.92
CA THR A 233 7.78 6.94 4.77
C THR A 233 8.58 8.23 4.83
N LEU A 234 9.42 8.38 5.85
CA LEU A 234 10.27 9.58 6.02
C LEU A 234 11.62 9.47 5.31
N GLN A 235 11.93 8.34 4.68
CA GLN A 235 13.20 8.07 4.03
C GLN A 235 13.09 6.89 3.07
N ASN A 236 14.09 6.72 2.19
CA ASN A 236 14.31 5.47 1.48
C ASN A 236 14.66 4.36 2.48
N SER A 237 14.53 3.11 2.07
CA SER A 237 14.95 1.96 2.88
C SER A 237 15.45 0.81 2.02
N ALA A 238 16.39 0.02 2.56
CA ALA A 238 16.87 -1.20 1.94
C ALA A 238 17.12 -2.23 3.04
N ASN A 239 16.33 -3.30 3.03
CA ASN A 239 16.38 -4.34 4.03
C ASN A 239 16.89 -5.64 3.43
N PRO A 240 17.98 -6.25 3.92
CA PRO A 240 18.34 -7.61 3.57
C PRO A 240 17.26 -8.59 4.06
N THR A 241 16.76 -9.43 3.16
CA THR A 241 15.66 -10.37 3.46
C THR A 241 16.04 -11.83 3.29
N MET A 242 17.01 -12.13 2.42
CA MET A 242 17.51 -13.49 2.19
C MET A 242 19.05 -13.48 2.07
N LEU A 243 19.68 -14.59 2.48
CA LEU A 243 21.13 -14.80 2.36
C LEU A 243 21.38 -16.28 2.08
N GLU A 244 22.10 -16.57 1.00
CA GLU A 244 22.43 -17.93 0.58
C GLU A 244 23.92 -18.05 0.27
N ALA A 245 24.61 -19.03 0.89
CA ALA A 245 26.00 -19.35 0.58
C ALA A 245 26.41 -20.71 1.15
N GLY A 246 27.29 -21.40 0.42
CA GLY A 246 27.90 -22.65 0.86
C GLY A 246 26.96 -23.85 0.86
N TYR A 247 27.53 -25.04 0.89
CA TYR A 247 26.78 -26.31 0.92
C TYR A 247 27.47 -27.37 1.80
N LYS A 248 28.69 -27.08 2.27
CA LYS A 248 29.47 -28.00 3.13
C LYS A 248 30.46 -27.24 4.00
N ALA A 249 30.57 -27.62 5.27
CA ALA A 249 31.33 -26.90 6.29
C ALA A 249 32.84 -26.72 5.97
N ASN A 250 33.45 -27.61 5.22
CA ASN A 250 34.87 -27.56 4.88
C ASN A 250 35.17 -27.11 3.42
N VAL A 251 34.19 -26.46 2.76
CA VAL A 251 34.33 -25.93 1.42
C VAL A 251 34.03 -24.44 1.41
N ILE A 252 34.97 -23.63 0.90
CA ILE A 252 34.77 -22.21 0.63
C ILE A 252 33.93 -22.09 -0.64
N PRO A 253 32.75 -21.47 -0.62
CA PRO A 253 31.89 -21.37 -1.81
C PRO A 253 32.47 -20.39 -2.84
N GLY A 254 32.28 -20.69 -4.13
CA GLY A 254 32.68 -19.81 -5.23
C GLY A 254 31.71 -18.66 -5.46
N SER A 255 30.53 -18.67 -4.86
CA SER A 255 29.55 -17.60 -4.93
C SER A 255 28.71 -17.54 -3.68
N ALA A 256 28.14 -16.36 -3.43
CA ALA A 256 27.16 -16.09 -2.37
C ALA A 256 26.14 -15.09 -2.91
N SER A 257 24.87 -15.19 -2.50
CA SER A 257 23.81 -14.27 -2.91
C SER A 257 22.95 -13.80 -1.75
N ALA A 258 22.39 -12.60 -1.88
CA ALA A 258 21.46 -12.02 -0.91
C ALA A 258 20.33 -11.28 -1.66
N VAL A 259 19.13 -11.22 -1.06
CA VAL A 259 18.04 -10.41 -1.55
C VAL A 259 17.90 -9.19 -0.66
N ILE A 260 17.72 -8.04 -1.32
CA ILE A 260 17.48 -6.74 -0.68
C ILE A 260 16.11 -6.23 -1.10
N ASP A 261 15.22 -5.97 -0.14
CA ASP A 261 13.97 -5.23 -0.34
C ASP A 261 14.29 -3.73 -0.27
N GLY A 262 14.43 -3.10 -1.43
CA GLY A 262 14.60 -1.67 -1.59
C GLY A 262 13.24 -0.98 -1.75
N ARG A 263 13.01 0.09 -0.98
CA ARG A 263 11.82 0.94 -1.06
C ARG A 263 12.23 2.40 -1.18
N PHE A 264 11.72 3.10 -2.17
CA PHE A 264 12.08 4.49 -2.43
C PHE A 264 10.88 5.43 -2.41
N LEU A 265 11.13 6.65 -1.98
CA LEU A 265 10.15 7.73 -1.99
C LEU A 265 9.92 8.22 -3.44
N PRO A 266 8.76 8.82 -3.74
CA PRO A 266 8.53 9.50 -5.01
C PRO A 266 9.67 10.47 -5.36
N GLY A 267 10.26 10.27 -6.55
CA GLY A 267 11.40 11.05 -7.04
C GLY A 267 12.78 10.63 -6.52
N TYR A 268 12.90 9.64 -5.62
CA TYR A 268 14.18 9.28 -4.97
C TYR A 268 14.70 7.87 -5.32
N GLU A 269 14.27 7.31 -6.44
CA GLU A 269 14.75 6.00 -6.90
C GLU A 269 16.25 6.01 -7.24
N ALA A 270 16.70 7.05 -7.94
CA ALA A 270 18.11 7.19 -8.31
C ALA A 270 19.01 7.20 -7.07
N GLU A 271 18.61 7.95 -6.03
CA GLU A 271 19.35 8.00 -4.75
C GLU A 271 19.44 6.61 -4.10
N LEU A 272 18.35 5.82 -4.09
CA LEU A 272 18.39 4.45 -3.57
C LEU A 272 19.44 3.61 -4.32
N ASN A 273 19.39 3.62 -5.64
CA ASN A 273 20.24 2.79 -6.49
C ASN A 273 21.71 3.18 -6.40
N GLU A 274 22.02 4.48 -6.44
CA GLU A 274 23.36 5.01 -6.31
C GLU A 274 23.97 4.72 -4.93
N THR A 275 23.17 4.88 -3.88
CA THR A 275 23.59 4.59 -2.51
C THR A 275 23.94 3.10 -2.34
N ILE A 276 23.07 2.20 -2.81
CA ILE A 276 23.34 0.75 -2.74
C ILE A 276 24.60 0.42 -3.54
N ARG A 277 24.73 0.94 -4.76
CA ARG A 277 25.92 0.73 -5.58
C ARG A 277 27.21 1.22 -4.89
N SER A 278 27.15 2.36 -4.24
CA SER A 278 28.31 2.91 -3.50
C SER A 278 28.71 2.06 -2.29
N ILE A 279 27.73 1.47 -1.62
CA ILE A 279 27.97 0.60 -0.43
C ILE A 279 28.63 -0.72 -0.82
N ILE A 280 28.13 -1.37 -1.90
CA ILE A 280 28.57 -2.73 -2.27
C ILE A 280 29.84 -2.72 -3.15
N GLY A 281 30.14 -1.61 -3.82
CA GLY A 281 31.27 -1.49 -4.74
C GLY A 281 31.05 -2.21 -6.07
N PRO A 282 32.09 -2.26 -6.93
CA PRO A 282 32.00 -2.79 -8.31
C PRO A 282 31.93 -4.32 -8.39
N ASP A 283 32.50 -5.01 -7.40
CA ASP A 283 32.72 -6.48 -7.46
C ASP A 283 31.48 -7.31 -7.15
N ILE A 284 30.43 -6.70 -6.62
CA ILE A 284 29.14 -7.33 -6.36
C ILE A 284 28.16 -6.96 -7.47
N SER A 285 27.61 -7.96 -8.14
CA SER A 285 26.59 -7.76 -9.17
C SER A 285 25.20 -7.52 -8.54
N ILE A 286 24.39 -6.71 -9.24
CA ILE A 286 22.97 -6.48 -8.91
C ILE A 286 22.13 -7.01 -10.05
N GLU A 287 21.15 -7.84 -9.71
CA GLU A 287 20.07 -8.28 -10.59
C GLU A 287 18.74 -7.78 -10.03
N THR A 288 17.91 -7.14 -10.85
CA THR A 288 16.56 -6.73 -10.44
C THR A 288 15.63 -7.93 -10.44
N ILE A 289 15.05 -8.25 -9.28
CA ILE A 289 14.01 -9.28 -9.13
C ILE A 289 12.64 -8.68 -9.47
N SER A 290 12.34 -7.51 -8.89
CA SER A 290 11.10 -6.78 -9.11
C SER A 290 11.34 -5.29 -8.97
N ARG A 291 10.65 -4.49 -9.78
CA ARG A 291 10.71 -3.04 -9.73
C ARG A 291 9.33 -2.48 -9.99
N ASP A 292 8.94 -1.49 -9.18
CA ASP A 292 7.68 -0.80 -9.32
C ASP A 292 7.81 0.68 -8.99
N ILE A 293 6.99 1.50 -9.65
CA ILE A 293 7.03 2.96 -9.52
C ILE A 293 6.60 3.43 -8.13
N ALA A 294 7.08 4.61 -7.73
CA ALA A 294 6.50 5.38 -6.65
C ALA A 294 5.44 6.34 -7.21
N LEU A 295 4.39 6.60 -6.44
CA LEU A 295 3.36 7.57 -6.77
C LEU A 295 3.29 8.68 -5.73
N GLU A 296 3.04 9.91 -6.17
CA GLU A 296 2.58 11.01 -5.33
C GLU A 296 1.64 11.86 -6.17
N VAL A 297 0.40 12.03 -5.70
CA VAL A 297 -0.64 12.83 -6.33
C VAL A 297 -0.98 14.03 -5.45
N ASP A 298 -1.44 15.11 -6.06
CA ASP A 298 -1.83 16.31 -5.31
C ASP A 298 -3.09 16.06 -4.49
N PHE A 299 -3.07 16.45 -3.22
CA PHE A 299 -4.23 16.35 -2.33
C PHE A 299 -5.08 17.61 -2.43
N GLU A 300 -5.63 17.84 -3.63
CA GLU A 300 -6.47 18.98 -3.96
C GLU A 300 -7.36 18.67 -5.18
N GLY A 301 -8.41 19.45 -5.39
CA GLY A 301 -9.36 19.30 -6.50
C GLY A 301 -10.69 18.66 -6.10
N ASP A 302 -11.60 18.61 -7.06
CA ASP A 302 -13.01 18.26 -6.81
C ASP A 302 -13.20 16.87 -6.18
N LEU A 303 -12.41 15.89 -6.59
CA LEU A 303 -12.48 14.54 -6.03
C LEU A 303 -12.02 14.51 -4.57
N VAL A 304 -10.91 15.20 -4.26
CA VAL A 304 -10.39 15.30 -2.89
C VAL A 304 -11.38 16.05 -2.01
N ASP A 305 -11.96 17.14 -2.50
CA ASP A 305 -12.99 17.89 -1.80
C ASP A 305 -14.23 17.04 -1.52
N ALA A 306 -14.64 16.20 -2.49
CA ALA A 306 -15.77 15.27 -2.31
C ALA A 306 -15.47 14.23 -1.22
N MET A 307 -14.26 13.64 -1.21
CA MET A 307 -13.82 12.71 -0.16
C MET A 307 -13.79 13.37 1.22
N CYS A 308 -13.18 14.55 1.31
CA CYS A 308 -13.08 15.32 2.56
C CYS A 308 -14.46 15.73 3.10
N ASN A 309 -15.34 16.21 2.20
CA ASN A 309 -16.70 16.59 2.55
C ASN A 309 -17.55 15.41 3.01
N ALA A 310 -17.42 14.25 2.37
CA ALA A 310 -18.12 13.04 2.78
C ALA A 310 -17.71 12.61 4.20
N ILE A 311 -16.41 12.61 4.51
CA ILE A 311 -15.93 12.32 5.87
C ILE A 311 -16.52 13.31 6.87
N THR A 312 -16.39 14.62 6.62
CA THR A 312 -16.79 15.65 7.58
C THR A 312 -18.30 15.77 7.76
N ARG A 313 -19.13 15.39 6.78
CA ARG A 313 -20.58 15.29 6.95
C ARG A 313 -20.98 14.17 7.94
N HIS A 314 -20.24 13.06 7.95
CA HIS A 314 -20.52 11.91 8.82
C HIS A 314 -19.73 11.94 10.14
N ASP A 315 -18.61 12.66 10.20
CA ASP A 315 -17.84 12.96 11.40
C ASP A 315 -17.37 14.40 11.39
N PRO A 316 -18.18 15.38 11.89
CA PRO A 316 -17.85 16.81 11.85
C PRO A 316 -16.56 17.19 12.59
N GLU A 317 -16.08 16.36 13.49
CA GLU A 317 -14.81 16.54 14.19
C GLU A 317 -13.64 15.82 13.50
N GLY A 318 -13.92 15.04 12.45
CA GLY A 318 -12.93 14.35 11.66
C GLY A 318 -12.11 15.31 10.78
N ILE A 319 -10.82 15.09 10.70
CA ILE A 319 -9.89 15.93 9.93
C ILE A 319 -9.28 15.06 8.83
N PRO A 320 -9.73 15.18 7.57
CA PRO A 320 -9.10 14.47 6.45
C PRO A 320 -7.67 14.98 6.21
N VAL A 321 -6.75 14.06 6.01
CA VAL A 321 -5.33 14.36 5.77
C VAL A 321 -4.76 13.40 4.73
N PRO A 322 -3.86 13.84 3.85
CA PRO A 322 -3.17 12.91 2.97
C PRO A 322 -2.10 12.15 3.73
N TYR A 323 -1.80 10.94 3.28
CA TYR A 323 -0.62 10.23 3.74
C TYR A 323 0.06 9.45 2.62
N LEU A 324 1.34 9.14 2.85
CA LEU A 324 2.16 8.31 1.99
C LEU A 324 2.21 6.89 2.57
N MET A 325 1.92 5.89 1.75
CA MET A 325 2.00 4.48 2.11
C MET A 325 3.37 3.89 1.76
N SER A 326 3.89 3.00 2.61
CA SER A 326 5.16 2.32 2.35
C SER A 326 5.06 1.13 1.39
N GLY A 327 3.84 0.65 1.12
CA GLY A 327 3.52 -0.38 0.14
C GLY A 327 3.13 0.17 -1.23
N GLY A 328 2.38 -0.61 -1.99
CA GLY A 328 1.79 -0.24 -3.27
C GLY A 328 0.41 -0.86 -3.41
N THR A 329 -0.40 -0.37 -4.34
CA THR A 329 -1.73 -0.85 -4.68
C THR A 329 -1.90 -0.92 -6.19
N ASP A 330 -3.03 -1.44 -6.65
CA ASP A 330 -3.43 -1.44 -8.06
C ASP A 330 -3.49 -0.05 -8.71
N ASN A 331 -3.52 1.04 -7.92
CA ASN A 331 -3.41 2.42 -8.42
C ASN A 331 -2.14 2.65 -9.26
N LYS A 332 -1.06 1.90 -9.00
CA LYS A 332 0.17 1.99 -9.80
C LYS A 332 -0.07 1.58 -11.26
N ALA A 333 -0.79 0.50 -11.49
CA ALA A 333 -1.13 0.06 -12.84
C ALA A 333 -2.05 1.06 -13.55
N LEU A 334 -3.05 1.60 -12.86
CA LEU A 334 -3.95 2.61 -13.44
C LEU A 334 -3.25 3.94 -13.73
N SER A 335 -2.24 4.29 -12.94
CA SER A 335 -1.44 5.51 -13.19
C SER A 335 -0.68 5.49 -14.52
N GLU A 336 -0.34 4.30 -15.05
CA GLU A 336 0.28 4.13 -16.37
C GLU A 336 -0.69 4.53 -17.52
N LEU A 337 -2.01 4.54 -17.24
CA LEU A 337 -3.05 5.04 -18.15
C LEU A 337 -3.36 6.54 -17.93
N GLY A 338 -2.62 7.21 -17.04
CA GLY A 338 -2.85 8.62 -16.69
C GLY A 338 -4.03 8.82 -15.73
N ILE A 339 -4.49 7.77 -15.06
CA ILE A 339 -5.57 7.83 -14.07
C ILE A 339 -4.97 8.17 -12.71
N VAL A 340 -5.47 9.24 -12.08
CA VAL A 340 -5.04 9.70 -10.75
C VAL A 340 -5.79 8.90 -9.68
N GLY A 341 -5.07 8.10 -8.89
CA GLY A 341 -5.65 7.22 -7.89
C GLY A 341 -5.42 7.67 -6.45
N TYR A 342 -6.42 7.45 -5.60
CA TYR A 342 -6.37 7.67 -4.15
C TYR A 342 -6.81 6.41 -3.41
N GLY A 343 -6.22 6.17 -2.24
CA GLY A 343 -6.77 5.20 -1.29
C GLY A 343 -7.89 5.83 -0.48
N PHE A 344 -9.13 5.32 -0.66
CA PHE A 344 -10.31 5.84 0.03
C PHE A 344 -11.27 4.74 0.44
N SER A 345 -11.01 4.15 1.58
CA SER A 345 -11.76 3.09 2.26
C SER A 345 -12.15 3.59 3.66
N PRO A 346 -13.13 4.51 3.77
CA PRO A 346 -13.38 5.24 5.01
C PRO A 346 -13.85 4.33 6.13
N LEU A 347 -13.14 4.38 7.27
CA LEU A 347 -13.46 3.62 8.47
C LEU A 347 -13.28 4.50 9.71
N LYS A 348 -14.28 4.54 10.59
CA LYS A 348 -14.15 5.13 11.92
C LYS A 348 -13.73 4.03 12.90
N LEU A 349 -12.48 4.09 13.32
CA LEU A 349 -11.85 3.03 14.11
C LEU A 349 -11.81 3.35 15.60
N PRO A 350 -11.86 2.34 16.49
CA PRO A 350 -11.53 2.49 17.91
C PRO A 350 -10.10 3.04 18.10
N ALA A 351 -9.92 3.91 19.08
CA ALA A 351 -8.64 4.60 19.32
C ALA A 351 -7.51 3.65 19.74
N ASP A 352 -7.86 2.52 20.34
CA ASP A 352 -6.93 1.50 20.86
C ASP A 352 -6.66 0.35 19.85
N LEU A 353 -7.31 0.36 18.70
CA LEU A 353 -7.10 -0.64 17.66
C LEU A 353 -5.81 -0.35 16.89
N ASP A 354 -4.83 -1.24 16.99
CA ASP A 354 -3.65 -1.20 16.10
C ASP A 354 -4.04 -1.74 14.71
N PHE A 355 -4.77 -0.89 13.97
CA PHE A 355 -5.34 -1.25 12.68
C PHE A 355 -4.28 -1.66 11.66
N MET A 356 -3.12 -0.99 11.67
CA MET A 356 -2.04 -1.28 10.73
C MET A 356 -1.35 -2.62 10.98
N ALA A 357 -1.42 -3.15 12.21
CA ALA A 357 -0.90 -4.47 12.51
C ALA A 357 -1.80 -5.62 12.00
N LEU A 358 -3.01 -5.30 11.54
CA LEU A 358 -3.96 -6.29 11.04
C LEU A 358 -3.70 -6.62 9.56
N PHE A 359 -3.10 -5.71 8.79
CA PHE A 359 -2.70 -5.97 7.41
C PHE A 359 -1.69 -7.12 7.37
N HIS A 360 -2.00 -8.19 6.66
CA HIS A 360 -1.24 -9.45 6.61
C HIS A 360 -1.01 -10.12 7.98
N GLY A 361 -1.61 -9.57 9.04
CA GLY A 361 -1.47 -10.04 10.40
C GLY A 361 -2.26 -11.31 10.72
N VAL A 362 -2.01 -11.87 11.91
CA VAL A 362 -2.84 -12.90 12.52
C VAL A 362 -4.04 -12.22 13.19
N ASP A 363 -5.19 -12.90 13.21
CA ASP A 363 -6.41 -12.38 13.82
C ASP A 363 -6.88 -11.05 13.19
N GLU A 364 -6.72 -10.93 11.88
CA GLU A 364 -7.22 -9.80 11.07
C GLU A 364 -8.73 -9.65 11.30
N ARG A 365 -9.16 -8.42 11.55
CA ARG A 365 -10.56 -8.13 11.87
C ARG A 365 -10.92 -6.68 11.63
N VAL A 366 -12.18 -6.42 11.29
CA VAL A 366 -12.73 -5.08 11.09
C VAL A 366 -13.94 -4.83 11.98
N PRO A 367 -14.06 -3.65 12.63
CA PRO A 367 -15.23 -3.30 13.43
C PRO A 367 -16.48 -3.17 12.55
N ILE A 368 -17.59 -3.78 12.95
CA ILE A 368 -18.89 -3.66 12.26
C ILE A 368 -19.33 -2.18 12.21
N SER A 369 -19.17 -1.45 13.32
CA SER A 369 -19.46 0.00 13.36
C SER A 369 -18.59 0.80 12.42
N GLY A 370 -17.33 0.37 12.17
CA GLY A 370 -16.45 0.96 11.17
C GLY A 370 -16.98 0.76 9.76
N LEU A 371 -17.49 -0.45 9.45
CA LEU A 371 -18.10 -0.75 8.15
C LEU A 371 -19.42 0.02 7.95
N GLU A 372 -20.25 0.13 8.99
CA GLU A 372 -21.50 0.93 8.93
C GLU A 372 -21.20 2.41 8.66
N PHE A 373 -20.17 2.97 9.31
CA PHE A 373 -19.68 4.31 9.01
C PHE A 373 -19.17 4.39 7.58
N GLY A 374 -18.32 3.44 7.19
CA GLY A 374 -17.65 3.42 5.90
C GLY A 374 -18.60 3.35 4.71
N VAL A 375 -19.61 2.48 4.75
CA VAL A 375 -20.60 2.37 3.66
C VAL A 375 -21.41 3.66 3.50
N ASN A 376 -21.70 4.37 4.60
CA ASN A 376 -22.42 5.65 4.53
C ASN A 376 -21.56 6.75 3.94
N VAL A 377 -20.29 6.87 4.37
CA VAL A 377 -19.34 7.86 3.83
C VAL A 377 -19.04 7.58 2.36
N LEU A 378 -18.78 6.32 2.00
CA LEU A 378 -18.48 5.93 0.62
C LEU A 378 -19.69 6.15 -0.30
N ALA A 379 -20.90 5.85 0.16
CA ALA A 379 -22.11 6.14 -0.60
C ALA A 379 -22.29 7.65 -0.81
N ASP A 380 -22.16 8.44 0.25
CA ASP A 380 -22.26 9.91 0.18
C ASP A 380 -21.20 10.50 -0.77
N PHE A 381 -19.97 10.01 -0.73
CA PHE A 381 -18.91 10.38 -1.67
C PHE A 381 -19.31 10.06 -3.11
N LEU A 382 -19.68 8.81 -3.41
CA LEU A 382 -20.00 8.36 -4.77
C LEU A 382 -21.30 9.00 -5.32
N GLU A 383 -22.18 9.45 -4.44
CA GLU A 383 -23.42 10.15 -4.82
C GLU A 383 -23.20 11.66 -5.05
N ASN A 384 -22.01 12.21 -4.71
CA ASN A 384 -21.71 13.64 -4.81
C ASN A 384 -20.37 13.97 -5.50
N CYS A 385 -19.60 13.00 -5.95
CA CYS A 385 -18.30 13.22 -6.61
C CYS A 385 -18.41 13.54 -8.11
#